data_029500e4c880e04bf17fb88be1807608
#
_entry.id   029500e4c880e04bf17fb88be1807608
#
_cell.length_a   1.000
_cell.length_b   1.000
_cell.length_c   1.000
_cell.angle_alpha   90.00
_cell.angle_beta   90.00
_cell.angle_gamma   90.00
#
_symmetry.space_group_name_H-M   'P 1'
#
loop_
_entity.id
_entity.type
_entity.pdbx_description
1 polymer ?
#
loop_
_entity_poly.entity_id
_entity_poly.type
_entity_poly.pdbx_seq_one_letter_code
_entity_poly.pdbx_strand_id
1 'polypeptide(L)'
;MEALDKKLFLETMRDVTEVFRDRATGFVVYRRVTVVILLLGTVLMHLISSWLTRPIRLLTRATKRMAAGDYDYRARLVSGDELGQLTEDFNRMANALEDTIIKLEEEIRAREDFVGAFAHELKTPLTAIIGYADMLRSHRLDEEKSFMCANYIYTEGRRLETMSLRLLDIIVTKRQEIDFQMVSAESLFFYLYDMYAAKKNMDFHFTYDEGLIRCDASLIKSVLINLLDNACKASEPGSPVDVDGYALSEGYRFSVKDHGVGIPEEELHKITKAFYMVDKSRSRSRNGAGLGLALCEEILLLHHSRLEIESEPGKGSCFSFVIPWEDGGSAARHSKEEGGGEM
;
A
#
# COMPACT_ATOMS: atom_id res chain seq x y z
N MET A 1 53.20 74.04 -97.43
CA MET A 1 52.78 72.65 -97.49
C MET A 1 52.28 72.22 -96.12
N GLU A 2 50.97 72.43 -95.91
CA GLU A 2 50.32 72.04 -94.71
C GLU A 2 49.76 70.63 -94.91
N ALA A 3 50.23 69.67 -94.13
CA ALA A 3 49.72 68.31 -94.11
C ALA A 3 48.53 68.30 -93.14
N LEU A 4 47.32 68.09 -93.63
CA LEU A 4 46.12 67.91 -92.82
C LEU A 4 46.21 66.58 -92.15
N ASP A 5 46.28 66.60 -90.82
CA ASP A 5 46.16 65.46 -89.94
C ASP A 5 44.67 65.08 -89.88
N LYS A 6 44.23 64.10 -90.71
CA LYS A 6 42.87 63.58 -90.70
C LYS A 6 42.81 62.38 -89.70
N LYS A 7 42.24 62.70 -88.48
CA LYS A 7 41.89 61.64 -87.59
C LYS A 7 40.70 60.84 -88.15
N LEU A 8 40.91 59.59 -88.51
CA LEU A 8 39.88 58.68 -88.93
C LEU A 8 39.29 58.05 -87.63
N PHE A 9 38.06 58.33 -87.40
CA PHE A 9 37.30 57.59 -86.38
C PHE A 9 36.58 56.41 -87.01
N LEU A 10 36.84 55.22 -86.50
CA LEU A 10 36.10 53.99 -86.84
C LEU A 10 34.97 53.84 -85.87
N GLU A 11 33.76 54.16 -86.29
CA GLU A 11 32.58 53.98 -85.49
C GLU A 11 32.00 52.56 -85.77
N THR A 12 32.14 51.67 -84.81
CA THR A 12 31.57 50.28 -84.89
C THR A 12 30.21 50.28 -84.22
N MET A 13 29.15 50.33 -84.99
CA MET A 13 27.78 50.10 -84.48
C MET A 13 27.58 48.56 -84.25
N ARG A 14 27.50 48.13 -83.03
CA ARG A 14 27.14 46.75 -82.71
C ARG A 14 25.67 46.79 -82.24
N ASP A 15 24.81 46.00 -82.92
CA ASP A 15 23.44 45.88 -82.51
C ASP A 15 23.38 45.02 -81.16
N VAL A 16 23.03 45.67 -80.07
CA VAL A 16 22.93 45.04 -78.73
C VAL A 16 21.48 44.74 -78.31
N THR A 17 20.52 44.94 -79.21
CA THR A 17 19.09 44.76 -78.97
C THR A 17 18.77 43.34 -78.54
N GLU A 18 19.38 42.33 -79.12
CA GLU A 18 19.20 40.95 -78.72
C GLU A 18 19.71 40.68 -77.30
N VAL A 19 20.85 41.27 -76.93
CA VAL A 19 21.42 41.10 -75.59
C VAL A 19 20.52 41.70 -74.55
N PHE A 20 19.90 42.87 -74.82
CA PHE A 20 18.93 43.47 -73.88
C PHE A 20 17.63 42.67 -73.80
N ARG A 21 17.15 42.10 -74.94
CA ARG A 21 15.95 41.29 -74.99
C ARG A 21 16.16 39.93 -74.24
N ASP A 22 17.29 39.25 -74.42
CA ASP A 22 17.64 38.04 -73.70
C ASP A 22 17.85 38.31 -72.24
N ARG A 23 18.40 39.44 -71.87
CA ARG A 23 18.54 39.88 -70.48
C ARG A 23 17.18 40.14 -69.83
N ALA A 24 16.25 40.80 -70.52
CA ALA A 24 14.90 41.05 -70.02
C ALA A 24 14.10 39.75 -69.84
N THR A 25 14.19 38.82 -70.79
CA THR A 25 13.55 37.50 -70.65
C THR A 25 14.19 36.69 -69.54
N GLY A 26 15.53 36.70 -69.43
CA GLY A 26 16.25 36.08 -68.32
C GLY A 26 15.81 36.61 -66.95
N PHE A 27 15.65 37.94 -66.81
CA PHE A 27 15.14 38.52 -65.56
C PHE A 27 13.71 38.09 -65.21
N VAL A 28 12.83 37.94 -66.20
CA VAL A 28 11.45 37.46 -65.99
C VAL A 28 11.45 35.99 -65.54
N VAL A 29 12.24 35.14 -66.17
CA VAL A 29 12.40 33.74 -65.77
C VAL A 29 12.98 33.65 -64.36
N TYR A 30 14.08 34.36 -64.08
CA TYR A 30 14.70 34.38 -62.76
C TYR A 30 13.71 34.83 -61.69
N ARG A 31 12.95 35.93 -61.90
CA ARG A 31 11.95 36.41 -60.96
C ARG A 31 10.86 35.34 -60.69
N ARG A 32 10.36 34.66 -61.75
CA ARG A 32 9.35 33.59 -61.59
C ARG A 32 9.90 32.40 -60.78
N VAL A 33 11.11 31.95 -61.09
CA VAL A 33 11.77 30.86 -60.39
C VAL A 33 11.98 31.24 -58.90
N THR A 34 12.48 32.44 -58.64
CA THR A 34 12.66 32.92 -57.26
C THR A 34 11.34 32.98 -56.47
N VAL A 35 10.27 33.44 -57.08
CA VAL A 35 8.93 33.50 -56.44
C VAL A 35 8.43 32.10 -56.16
N VAL A 36 8.61 31.14 -57.08
CA VAL A 36 8.22 29.74 -56.87
C VAL A 36 9.01 29.10 -55.73
N ILE A 37 10.34 29.32 -55.68
CA ILE A 37 11.18 28.78 -54.60
C ILE A 37 10.76 29.37 -53.24
N LEU A 38 10.48 30.66 -53.17
CA LEU A 38 10.03 31.32 -51.92
C LEU A 38 8.67 30.80 -51.47
N LEU A 39 7.72 30.56 -52.41
CA LEU A 39 6.41 29.98 -52.06
C LEU A 39 6.56 28.56 -51.58
N LEU A 40 7.35 27.71 -52.28
CA LEU A 40 7.61 26.33 -51.87
C LEU A 40 8.30 26.29 -50.49
N GLY A 41 9.30 27.12 -50.26
CA GLY A 41 9.99 27.25 -48.97
C GLY A 41 9.04 27.67 -47.84
N THR A 42 8.15 28.62 -48.10
CA THR A 42 7.14 29.06 -47.09
C THR A 42 6.17 27.95 -46.76
N VAL A 43 5.66 27.23 -47.77
CA VAL A 43 4.76 26.06 -47.56
C VAL A 43 5.47 24.96 -46.76
N LEU A 44 6.70 24.60 -47.19
CA LEU A 44 7.49 23.57 -46.48
C LEU A 44 7.76 23.96 -45.04
N MET A 45 8.17 25.21 -44.79
CA MET A 45 8.40 25.74 -43.44
C MET A 45 7.14 25.68 -42.60
N HIS A 46 5.99 25.99 -43.16
CA HIS A 46 4.69 25.91 -42.44
C HIS A 46 4.33 24.47 -42.11
N LEU A 47 4.55 23.51 -43.04
CA LEU A 47 4.29 22.08 -42.80
C LEU A 47 5.19 21.54 -41.69
N ILE A 48 6.50 21.81 -41.73
CA ILE A 48 7.47 21.37 -40.73
C ILE A 48 7.11 21.97 -39.37
N SER A 49 6.83 23.27 -39.31
CA SER A 49 6.46 23.96 -38.07
C SER A 49 5.18 23.40 -37.46
N SER A 50 4.15 23.13 -38.26
CA SER A 50 2.90 22.55 -37.76
C SER A 50 3.07 21.09 -37.31
N TRP A 51 3.87 20.30 -38.03
CA TRP A 51 4.17 18.90 -37.67
C TRP A 51 4.92 18.82 -36.34
N LEU A 52 5.94 19.64 -36.14
CA LEU A 52 6.74 19.67 -34.91
C LEU A 52 6.00 20.30 -33.72
N THR A 53 5.18 21.32 -33.94
CA THR A 53 4.52 22.08 -32.85
C THR A 53 3.25 21.37 -32.34
N ARG A 54 2.60 20.56 -33.15
CA ARG A 54 1.34 19.86 -32.80
C ARG A 54 1.49 18.91 -31.62
N PRO A 55 2.46 17.98 -31.58
CA PRO A 55 2.69 17.10 -30.42
C PRO A 55 2.99 17.90 -29.14
N ILE A 56 3.83 18.92 -29.23
CA ILE A 56 4.20 19.77 -28.09
C ILE A 56 2.95 20.46 -27.49
N ARG A 57 2.05 20.97 -28.31
CA ARG A 57 0.80 21.58 -27.83
C ARG A 57 -0.12 20.58 -27.17
N LEU A 58 -0.18 19.33 -27.68
CA LEU A 58 -0.96 18.26 -27.05
C LEU A 58 -0.39 17.91 -25.68
N LEU A 59 0.92 17.76 -25.56
CA LEU A 59 1.59 17.48 -24.30
C LEU A 59 1.41 18.63 -23.29
N THR A 60 1.54 19.91 -23.76
CA THR A 60 1.26 21.08 -22.92
C THR A 60 -0.19 21.11 -22.40
N ARG A 61 -1.16 20.70 -23.21
CA ARG A 61 -2.56 20.59 -22.78
C ARG A 61 -2.74 19.47 -21.75
N ALA A 62 -2.10 18.32 -21.97
CA ALA A 62 -2.13 17.21 -21.03
C ALA A 62 -1.57 17.64 -19.66
N THR A 63 -0.39 18.28 -19.65
CA THR A 63 0.21 18.79 -18.42
C THR A 63 -0.69 19.81 -17.69
N LYS A 64 -1.35 20.71 -18.44
CA LYS A 64 -2.30 21.67 -17.84
C LYS A 64 -3.53 20.98 -17.24
N ARG A 65 -4.05 19.93 -17.87
CA ARG A 65 -5.16 19.16 -17.32
C ARG A 65 -4.77 18.43 -16.04
N MET A 66 -3.61 17.77 -16.03
CA MET A 66 -3.07 17.16 -14.82
C MET A 66 -2.88 18.19 -13.69
N ALA A 67 -2.33 19.36 -13.98
CA ALA A 67 -2.18 20.43 -13.01
C ALA A 67 -3.53 20.97 -12.48
N ALA A 68 -4.62 20.78 -13.22
CA ALA A 68 -5.98 21.11 -12.81
C ALA A 68 -6.69 19.97 -12.06
N GLY A 69 -5.99 18.86 -11.77
CA GLY A 69 -6.55 17.71 -11.01
C GLY A 69 -7.15 16.60 -11.88
N ASP A 70 -7.02 16.68 -13.21
CA ASP A 70 -7.51 15.64 -14.12
C ASP A 70 -6.39 14.59 -14.36
N TYR A 71 -6.19 13.72 -13.38
CA TYR A 71 -5.09 12.75 -13.35
C TYR A 71 -5.33 11.53 -14.24
N ASP A 72 -6.57 11.28 -14.65
CA ASP A 72 -6.96 10.19 -15.55
C ASP A 72 -6.65 10.51 -17.03
N TYR A 73 -6.37 11.78 -17.34
CA TYR A 73 -6.07 12.20 -18.70
C TYR A 73 -4.72 11.67 -19.19
N ARG A 74 -4.72 11.10 -20.42
CA ARG A 74 -3.48 10.65 -21.10
C ARG A 74 -3.28 11.43 -22.40
N ALA A 75 -2.01 11.76 -22.68
CA ALA A 75 -1.63 12.37 -23.92
C ALA A 75 -1.65 11.34 -25.06
N ARG A 76 -2.28 11.72 -26.20
CA ARG A 76 -2.32 10.84 -27.36
C ARG A 76 -0.95 10.78 -28.03
N LEU A 77 -0.46 9.55 -28.29
CA LEU A 77 0.74 9.33 -29.08
C LEU A 77 0.47 9.75 -30.53
N VAL A 78 1.26 10.71 -31.06
CA VAL A 78 1.07 11.27 -32.41
C VAL A 78 2.31 11.08 -33.27
N SER A 79 3.46 10.80 -32.68
CA SER A 79 4.74 10.65 -33.37
C SER A 79 5.45 9.38 -32.91
N GLY A 80 6.32 8.83 -33.75
CA GLY A 80 7.18 7.69 -33.40
C GLY A 80 8.65 8.08 -33.19
N ASP A 81 8.92 9.36 -33.01
CA ASP A 81 10.24 9.96 -32.77
C ASP A 81 10.45 10.27 -31.27
N GLU A 82 11.41 11.12 -30.97
CA GLU A 82 11.72 11.59 -29.59
C GLU A 82 10.52 12.24 -28.90
N LEU A 83 9.62 12.86 -29.67
CA LEU A 83 8.38 13.45 -29.13
C LEU A 83 7.36 12.35 -28.77
N GLY A 84 7.36 11.25 -29.52
CA GLY A 84 6.57 10.07 -29.18
C GLY A 84 7.05 9.44 -27.87
N GLN A 85 8.37 9.25 -27.74
CA GLN A 85 8.97 8.75 -26.50
C GLN A 85 8.66 9.65 -25.30
N LEU A 86 8.77 10.99 -25.47
CA LEU A 86 8.40 11.96 -24.44
C LEU A 86 6.92 11.84 -24.03
N THR A 87 6.04 11.52 -24.99
CA THR A 87 4.61 11.32 -24.70
C THR A 87 4.38 10.04 -23.91
N GLU A 88 5.10 8.96 -24.22
CA GLU A 88 5.05 7.71 -23.44
C GLU A 88 5.58 7.91 -22.00
N ASP A 89 6.71 8.59 -21.85
CA ASP A 89 7.29 8.91 -20.54
C ASP A 89 6.36 9.78 -19.71
N PHE A 90 5.70 10.76 -20.34
CA PHE A 90 4.66 11.56 -19.70
C PHE A 90 3.48 10.70 -19.23
N ASN A 91 2.98 9.78 -20.07
CA ASN A 91 1.87 8.90 -19.71
C ASN A 91 2.27 7.92 -18.59
N ARG A 92 3.52 7.43 -18.58
CA ARG A 92 4.06 6.58 -17.51
C ARG A 92 4.11 7.35 -16.17
N MET A 93 4.58 8.59 -16.21
CA MET A 93 4.56 9.47 -15.03
C MET A 93 3.12 9.74 -14.57
N ALA A 94 2.18 9.96 -15.51
CA ALA A 94 0.78 10.15 -15.22
C ALA A 94 0.15 8.95 -14.51
N ASN A 95 0.44 7.73 -14.98
CA ASN A 95 -0.02 6.49 -14.34
C ASN A 95 0.53 6.37 -12.90
N ALA A 96 1.83 6.58 -12.71
CA ALA A 96 2.44 6.49 -11.39
C ALA A 96 1.87 7.54 -10.40
N LEU A 97 1.56 8.74 -10.90
CA LEU A 97 0.93 9.79 -10.09
C LEU A 97 -0.51 9.41 -9.70
N GLU A 98 -1.30 8.93 -10.65
CA GLU A 98 -2.68 8.48 -10.40
C GLU A 98 -2.72 7.34 -9.38
N ASP A 99 -1.88 6.30 -9.56
CA ASP A 99 -1.75 5.19 -8.60
C ASP A 99 -1.37 5.69 -7.20
N THR A 100 -0.50 6.71 -7.13
CA THR A 100 -0.08 7.30 -5.84
C THR A 100 -1.23 8.05 -5.19
N ILE A 101 -2.01 8.80 -5.96
CA ILE A 101 -3.17 9.55 -5.46
C ILE A 101 -4.24 8.58 -4.96
N ILE A 102 -4.56 7.53 -5.73
CA ILE A 102 -5.53 6.51 -5.31
C ILE A 102 -5.11 5.87 -3.98
N LYS A 103 -3.85 5.46 -3.85
CA LYS A 103 -3.33 4.90 -2.59
C LYS A 103 -3.43 5.88 -1.43
N LEU A 104 -3.10 7.16 -1.66
CA LEU A 104 -3.19 8.19 -0.63
C LEU A 104 -4.64 8.45 -0.19
N GLU A 105 -5.58 8.46 -1.13
CA GLU A 105 -7.02 8.60 -0.82
C GLU A 105 -7.54 7.40 -0.02
N GLU A 106 -7.10 6.18 -0.35
CA GLU A 106 -7.43 4.97 0.41
C GLU A 106 -6.87 5.04 1.84
N GLU A 107 -5.62 5.48 2.01
CA GLU A 107 -5.01 5.67 3.33
C GLU A 107 -5.73 6.74 4.16
N ILE A 108 -6.08 7.88 3.54
CA ILE A 108 -6.86 8.94 4.21
C ILE A 108 -8.21 8.39 4.67
N ARG A 109 -8.93 7.70 3.80
CA ARG A 109 -10.24 7.11 4.10
C ARG A 109 -10.14 6.08 5.23
N ALA A 110 -9.15 5.18 5.16
CA ALA A 110 -8.91 4.21 6.23
C ALA A 110 -8.61 4.89 7.58
N ARG A 111 -7.88 6.02 7.56
CA ARG A 111 -7.60 6.80 8.77
C ARG A 111 -8.86 7.51 9.31
N GLU A 112 -9.72 8.04 8.45
CA GLU A 112 -10.98 8.65 8.86
C GLU A 112 -11.93 7.61 9.46
N ASP A 113 -12.07 6.44 8.82
CA ASP A 113 -12.86 5.32 9.32
C ASP A 113 -12.36 4.86 10.70
N PHE A 114 -11.02 4.76 10.86
CA PHE A 114 -10.40 4.41 12.14
C PHE A 114 -10.75 5.42 13.25
N VAL A 115 -10.62 6.73 12.99
CA VAL A 115 -10.94 7.78 13.95
C VAL A 115 -12.44 7.77 14.30
N GLY A 116 -13.29 7.60 13.30
CA GLY A 116 -14.74 7.50 13.48
C GLY A 116 -15.14 6.30 14.35
N ALA A 117 -14.59 5.12 14.05
CA ALA A 117 -14.84 3.91 14.84
C ALA A 117 -14.32 4.05 16.28
N PHE A 118 -13.14 4.61 16.47
CA PHE A 118 -12.57 4.88 17.79
C PHE A 118 -13.46 5.80 18.62
N ALA A 119 -13.89 6.93 18.06
CA ALA A 119 -14.78 7.86 18.75
C ALA A 119 -16.10 7.19 19.14
N HIS A 120 -16.64 6.33 18.28
CA HIS A 120 -17.87 5.58 18.58
C HIS A 120 -17.69 4.58 19.73
N GLU A 121 -16.60 3.80 19.70
CA GLU A 121 -16.30 2.80 20.73
C GLU A 121 -15.89 3.43 22.09
N LEU A 122 -15.37 4.67 22.09
CA LEU A 122 -15.17 5.45 23.30
C LEU A 122 -16.48 6.00 23.89
N LYS A 123 -17.38 6.49 23.05
CA LYS A 123 -18.63 7.13 23.49
C LYS A 123 -19.50 6.19 24.31
N THR A 124 -19.59 4.94 23.92
CA THR A 124 -20.48 3.95 24.56
C THR A 124 -20.11 3.69 26.01
N PRO A 125 -18.89 3.28 26.39
CA PRO A 125 -18.49 3.06 27.77
C PRO A 125 -18.50 4.37 28.58
N LEU A 126 -18.10 5.49 27.98
CA LEU A 126 -18.12 6.79 28.65
C LEU A 126 -19.55 7.20 29.03
N THR A 127 -20.52 7.00 28.15
CA THR A 127 -21.94 7.27 28.44
C THR A 127 -22.45 6.37 29.56
N ALA A 128 -22.06 5.09 29.59
CA ALA A 128 -22.43 4.19 30.68
C ALA A 128 -21.83 4.62 32.03
N ILE A 129 -20.53 4.94 32.04
CA ILE A 129 -19.86 5.47 33.26
C ILE A 129 -20.57 6.69 33.80
N ILE A 130 -20.85 7.68 32.93
CA ILE A 130 -21.54 8.92 33.33
C ILE A 130 -22.94 8.61 33.85
N GLY A 131 -23.70 7.73 33.18
CA GLY A 131 -25.05 7.36 33.57
C GLY A 131 -25.11 6.68 34.93
N TYR A 132 -24.24 5.68 35.17
CA TYR A 132 -24.18 5.02 36.49
C TYR A 132 -23.64 5.93 37.58
N ALA A 133 -22.69 6.80 37.30
CA ALA A 133 -22.20 7.82 38.22
C ALA A 133 -23.30 8.84 38.58
N ASP A 134 -24.14 9.24 37.62
CA ASP A 134 -25.26 10.13 37.85
C ASP A 134 -26.36 9.46 38.69
N MET A 135 -26.64 8.17 38.48
CA MET A 135 -27.54 7.39 39.34
C MET A 135 -27.05 7.36 40.79
N LEU A 136 -25.76 7.11 41.01
CA LEU A 136 -25.16 7.14 42.36
C LEU A 136 -25.25 8.52 43.00
N ARG A 137 -25.11 9.59 42.22
CA ARG A 137 -25.15 10.97 42.70
C ARG A 137 -26.54 11.46 42.98
N SER A 138 -27.52 11.12 42.13
CA SER A 138 -28.84 11.75 42.12
C SER A 138 -29.91 10.96 42.89
N HIS A 139 -29.65 9.68 43.18
CA HIS A 139 -30.62 8.80 43.81
C HIS A 139 -30.05 8.17 45.09
N ARG A 140 -30.91 8.02 46.14
CA ARG A 140 -30.58 7.15 47.26
C ARG A 140 -30.85 5.69 46.84
N LEU A 141 -29.78 4.98 46.50
CA LEU A 141 -29.82 3.57 46.12
C LEU A 141 -29.61 2.69 47.36
N ASP A 142 -30.16 1.48 47.33
CA ASP A 142 -29.78 0.44 48.26
C ASP A 142 -28.34 -0.01 48.04
N GLU A 143 -27.78 -0.76 48.99
CA GLU A 143 -26.38 -1.19 48.96
C GLU A 143 -26.06 -2.06 47.72
N GLU A 144 -26.99 -2.94 47.34
CA GLU A 144 -26.84 -3.84 46.16
C GLU A 144 -26.79 -3.04 44.85
N LYS A 145 -27.70 -2.09 44.64
CA LYS A 145 -27.72 -1.21 43.47
C LYS A 145 -26.54 -0.28 43.45
N SER A 146 -26.09 0.23 44.58
CA SER A 146 -24.90 1.06 44.69
C SER A 146 -23.66 0.28 44.27
N PHE A 147 -23.53 -0.97 44.77
CA PHE A 147 -22.45 -1.86 44.37
C PHE A 147 -22.50 -2.20 42.88
N MET A 148 -23.67 -2.48 42.32
CA MET A 148 -23.87 -2.73 40.91
C MET A 148 -23.40 -1.53 40.04
N CYS A 149 -23.83 -0.32 40.37
CA CYS A 149 -23.43 0.89 39.65
C CYS A 149 -21.90 1.09 39.70
N ALA A 150 -21.32 0.95 40.90
CA ALA A 150 -19.86 1.07 41.07
C ALA A 150 -19.11 0.00 40.26
N ASN A 151 -19.60 -1.23 40.22
CA ASN A 151 -19.01 -2.32 39.43
C ASN A 151 -19.09 -2.07 37.93
N TYR A 152 -20.20 -1.52 37.42
CA TYR A 152 -20.31 -1.13 36.01
C TYR A 152 -19.33 0.00 35.67
N ILE A 153 -19.19 1.03 36.49
CA ILE A 153 -18.22 2.12 36.30
C ILE A 153 -16.80 1.55 36.25
N TYR A 154 -16.46 0.66 37.20
CA TYR A 154 -15.15 0.03 37.24
C TYR A 154 -14.87 -0.81 35.97
N THR A 155 -15.83 -1.65 35.56
CA THR A 155 -15.69 -2.52 34.41
C THR A 155 -15.53 -1.75 33.11
N GLU A 156 -16.34 -0.71 32.88
CA GLU A 156 -16.22 0.12 31.69
C GLU A 156 -14.94 0.99 31.73
N GLY A 157 -14.49 1.44 32.88
CA GLY A 157 -13.21 2.12 33.07
C GLY A 157 -12.03 1.23 32.69
N ARG A 158 -12.01 -0.02 33.16
CA ARG A 158 -10.98 -1.04 32.80
C ARG A 158 -11.01 -1.37 31.29
N ARG A 159 -12.18 -1.38 30.69
CA ARG A 159 -12.34 -1.57 29.25
C ARG A 159 -11.71 -0.43 28.45
N LEU A 160 -11.95 0.83 28.86
CA LEU A 160 -11.36 2.01 28.27
C LEU A 160 -9.83 2.01 28.40
N GLU A 161 -9.31 1.65 29.57
CA GLU A 161 -7.87 1.53 29.81
C GLU A 161 -7.24 0.50 28.83
N THR A 162 -7.81 -0.71 28.73
CA THR A 162 -7.34 -1.75 27.83
C THR A 162 -7.38 -1.30 26.37
N MET A 163 -8.44 -0.60 25.97
CA MET A 163 -8.58 -0.08 24.61
C MET A 163 -7.54 0.99 24.31
N SER A 164 -7.26 1.89 25.26
CA SER A 164 -6.24 2.94 25.13
C SER A 164 -4.84 2.35 25.00
N LEU A 165 -4.48 1.34 25.80
CA LEU A 165 -3.19 0.67 25.73
C LEU A 165 -3.00 -0.03 24.38
N ARG A 166 -4.01 -0.78 23.89
CA ARG A 166 -3.93 -1.44 22.57
C ARG A 166 -3.83 -0.46 21.41
N LEU A 167 -4.51 0.69 21.52
CA LEU A 167 -4.35 1.76 20.53
C LEU A 167 -2.94 2.32 20.53
N LEU A 168 -2.36 2.52 21.74
CA LEU A 168 -0.98 2.97 21.86
C LEU A 168 -0.02 1.95 21.23
N ASP A 169 -0.24 0.65 21.46
CA ASP A 169 0.57 -0.42 20.84
C ASP A 169 0.55 -0.32 19.32
N ILE A 170 -0.62 -0.13 18.68
CA ILE A 170 -0.73 0.05 17.22
C ILE A 170 0.04 1.28 16.75
N ILE A 171 -0.09 2.42 17.45
CA ILE A 171 0.57 3.68 17.06
C ILE A 171 2.09 3.60 17.22
N VAL A 172 2.55 2.98 18.30
CA VAL A 172 3.99 2.81 18.59
C VAL A 172 4.60 1.85 17.58
N THR A 173 3.96 0.71 17.33
CA THR A 173 4.42 -0.29 16.36
C THR A 173 4.64 0.31 14.97
N LYS A 174 3.76 1.20 14.49
CA LYS A 174 3.92 1.90 13.20
C LYS A 174 5.15 2.82 13.12
N ARG A 175 5.70 3.26 14.25
CA ARG A 175 6.81 4.23 14.31
C ARG A 175 8.11 3.65 14.85
N GLN A 176 8.07 2.43 15.36
CA GLN A 176 9.23 1.79 15.99
C GLN A 176 10.14 1.22 14.91
N GLU A 177 11.46 1.42 15.08
CA GLU A 177 12.46 0.64 14.35
C GLU A 177 12.40 -0.80 14.86
N ILE A 178 12.30 -1.75 13.92
CA ILE A 178 12.18 -3.17 14.23
C ILE A 178 13.54 -3.71 14.61
N ASP A 179 13.63 -4.37 15.73
CA ASP A 179 14.84 -5.07 16.17
C ASP A 179 14.85 -6.52 15.66
N PHE A 180 15.26 -6.70 14.39
CA PHE A 180 15.40 -8.02 13.80
C PHE A 180 16.56 -8.80 14.40
N GLN A 181 16.24 -9.90 15.08
CA GLN A 181 17.20 -10.84 15.67
C GLN A 181 16.93 -12.26 15.18
N MET A 182 17.96 -13.11 15.23
CA MET A 182 17.80 -14.55 15.00
C MET A 182 17.21 -15.18 16.26
N VAL A 183 15.96 -15.63 16.17
CA VAL A 183 15.18 -16.18 17.27
C VAL A 183 14.88 -17.64 16.97
N SER A 184 15.08 -18.54 17.93
CA SER A 184 14.68 -19.94 17.77
C SER A 184 13.15 -20.08 17.89
N ALA A 185 12.55 -20.88 17.02
CA ALA A 185 11.14 -21.25 17.09
C ALA A 185 10.79 -21.81 18.47
N GLU A 186 11.64 -22.74 18.97
CA GLU A 186 11.50 -23.34 20.30
C GLU A 186 11.32 -22.27 21.41
N SER A 187 12.10 -21.21 21.39
CA SER A 187 12.01 -20.15 22.42
C SER A 187 10.66 -19.40 22.40
N LEU A 188 10.08 -19.23 21.21
CA LEU A 188 8.76 -18.65 21.06
C LEU A 188 7.66 -19.59 21.58
N PHE A 189 7.73 -20.86 21.19
CA PHE A 189 6.76 -21.88 21.63
C PHE A 189 6.86 -22.15 23.12
N PHE A 190 8.07 -22.22 23.69
CA PHE A 190 8.28 -22.39 25.13
C PHE A 190 7.66 -21.21 25.92
N TYR A 191 7.86 -19.99 25.45
CA TYR A 191 7.24 -18.80 26.07
C TYR A 191 5.71 -18.90 26.07
N LEU A 192 5.09 -19.33 24.97
CA LEU A 192 3.65 -19.49 24.88
C LEU A 192 3.16 -20.59 25.78
N TYR A 193 3.87 -21.73 25.79
CA TYR A 193 3.53 -22.85 26.67
C TYR A 193 3.52 -22.44 28.14
N ASP A 194 4.56 -21.76 28.63
CA ASP A 194 4.66 -21.27 29.98
C ASP A 194 3.50 -20.33 30.35
N MET A 195 3.14 -19.42 29.45
CA MET A 195 2.05 -18.46 29.64
C MET A 195 0.66 -19.13 29.67
N TYR A 196 0.42 -20.14 28.84
CA TYR A 196 -0.90 -20.72 28.63
C TYR A 196 -1.11 -22.06 29.36
N ALA A 197 -0.06 -22.79 29.76
CA ALA A 197 -0.17 -24.05 30.49
C ALA A 197 -0.94 -23.93 31.83
N ALA A 198 -0.91 -22.77 32.46
CA ALA A 198 -1.66 -22.49 33.70
C ALA A 198 -3.14 -22.17 33.47
N LYS A 199 -3.58 -21.94 32.23
CA LYS A 199 -4.98 -21.65 31.88
C LYS A 199 -5.77 -22.97 31.80
N LYS A 200 -6.26 -23.46 32.94
CA LYS A 200 -6.99 -24.74 33.07
C LYS A 200 -8.28 -24.90 32.26
N ASN A 201 -8.71 -23.84 31.56
CA ASN A 201 -10.01 -23.81 30.87
C ASN A 201 -9.93 -24.17 29.38
N MET A 202 -8.76 -24.44 28.83
CA MET A 202 -8.55 -24.79 27.42
C MET A 202 -7.51 -25.90 27.32
N ASP A 203 -7.58 -26.69 26.25
CA ASP A 203 -6.63 -27.76 25.93
C ASP A 203 -5.71 -27.28 24.82
N PHE A 204 -4.47 -26.93 25.15
CA PHE A 204 -3.51 -26.38 24.19
C PHE A 204 -2.56 -27.46 23.70
N HIS A 205 -2.50 -27.66 22.37
CA HIS A 205 -1.55 -28.55 21.71
C HIS A 205 -0.51 -27.73 20.98
N PHE A 206 0.76 -27.91 21.32
CA PHE A 206 1.88 -27.22 20.69
C PHE A 206 2.70 -28.21 19.87
N THR A 207 2.83 -27.96 18.56
CA THR A 207 3.65 -28.76 17.63
C THR A 207 4.53 -27.82 16.84
N TYR A 208 5.84 -28.05 16.80
CA TYR A 208 6.73 -27.17 16.04
C TYR A 208 7.97 -27.87 15.54
N ASP A 209 8.43 -27.42 14.37
CA ASP A 209 9.74 -27.76 13.82
C ASP A 209 10.82 -26.84 14.42
N GLU A 210 12.04 -27.36 14.55
CA GLU A 210 13.18 -26.57 14.91
C GLU A 210 13.50 -25.57 13.77
N GLY A 211 13.85 -24.32 14.11
CA GLY A 211 14.22 -23.31 13.14
C GLY A 211 14.72 -22.02 13.78
N LEU A 212 15.62 -21.33 13.09
CA LEU A 212 16.05 -19.97 13.43
C LEU A 212 15.33 -19.00 12.52
N ILE A 213 14.59 -18.07 13.09
CA ILE A 213 13.70 -17.14 12.41
C ILE A 213 14.24 -15.72 12.64
N ARG A 214 14.42 -14.94 11.58
CA ARG A 214 14.80 -13.53 11.71
C ARG A 214 13.56 -12.69 11.94
N CYS A 215 13.34 -12.26 13.17
CA CYS A 215 12.16 -11.48 13.55
C CYS A 215 12.43 -10.62 14.79
N ASP A 216 11.53 -9.68 15.06
CA ASP A 216 11.44 -9.08 16.40
C ASP A 216 10.62 -10.01 17.30
N ALA A 217 11.31 -10.64 18.24
CA ALA A 217 10.70 -11.64 19.13
C ALA A 217 9.52 -11.08 19.96
N SER A 218 9.59 -9.82 20.36
CA SER A 218 8.54 -9.19 21.17
C SER A 218 7.27 -8.97 20.37
N LEU A 219 7.42 -8.51 19.14
CA LEU A 219 6.31 -8.27 18.21
C LEU A 219 5.66 -9.60 17.77
N ILE A 220 6.45 -10.62 17.41
CA ILE A 220 5.89 -11.94 17.05
C ILE A 220 5.20 -12.61 18.23
N LYS A 221 5.75 -12.52 19.44
CA LYS A 221 5.04 -12.96 20.66
C LYS A 221 3.69 -12.26 20.83
N SER A 222 3.64 -10.95 20.57
CA SER A 222 2.39 -10.18 20.64
C SER A 222 1.36 -10.68 19.63
N VAL A 223 1.76 -11.01 18.39
CA VAL A 223 0.87 -11.62 17.39
C VAL A 223 0.31 -12.93 17.91
N LEU A 224 1.18 -13.86 18.31
CA LEU A 224 0.78 -15.18 18.77
C LEU A 224 -0.15 -15.14 20.00
N ILE A 225 0.13 -14.25 20.97
CA ILE A 225 -0.74 -14.01 22.13
C ILE A 225 -2.11 -13.51 21.69
N ASN A 226 -2.18 -12.56 20.76
CA ASN A 226 -3.47 -12.05 20.28
C ASN A 226 -4.28 -13.14 19.56
N LEU A 227 -3.64 -13.99 18.76
CA LEU A 227 -4.30 -15.11 18.08
C LEU A 227 -4.80 -16.14 19.09
N LEU A 228 -3.98 -16.53 20.08
CA LEU A 228 -4.36 -17.44 21.15
C LEU A 228 -5.50 -16.89 22.02
N ASP A 229 -5.48 -15.61 22.39
CA ASP A 229 -6.56 -14.99 23.13
C ASP A 229 -7.86 -14.93 22.32
N ASN A 230 -7.77 -14.77 20.99
CA ASN A 230 -8.94 -14.84 20.12
C ASN A 230 -9.50 -16.27 20.05
N ALA A 231 -8.64 -17.28 19.90
CA ALA A 231 -9.02 -18.69 19.93
C ALA A 231 -9.74 -19.05 21.23
N CYS A 232 -9.20 -18.63 22.39
CA CYS A 232 -9.85 -18.83 23.71
C CYS A 232 -11.21 -18.15 23.82
N LYS A 233 -11.40 -17.00 23.18
CA LYS A 233 -12.68 -16.29 23.19
C LYS A 233 -13.70 -16.89 22.25
N ALA A 234 -13.28 -17.46 21.14
CA ALA A 234 -14.15 -18.07 20.15
C ALA A 234 -14.64 -19.45 20.58
N SER A 235 -13.86 -20.16 21.38
CA SER A 235 -14.10 -21.55 21.76
C SER A 235 -14.85 -21.70 23.07
N GLU A 236 -15.44 -22.87 23.29
CA GLU A 236 -16.02 -23.27 24.58
C GLU A 236 -14.93 -23.73 25.56
N PRO A 237 -15.13 -23.61 26.87
CA PRO A 237 -14.19 -24.13 27.85
C PRO A 237 -13.92 -25.62 27.64
N GLY A 238 -12.64 -26.00 27.62
CA GLY A 238 -12.19 -27.36 27.37
C GLY A 238 -12.02 -27.76 25.91
N SER A 239 -12.33 -26.85 24.97
CA SER A 239 -12.05 -27.11 23.55
C SER A 239 -10.55 -27.09 23.26
N PRO A 240 -10.08 -27.90 22.30
CA PRO A 240 -8.68 -27.89 21.86
C PRO A 240 -8.34 -26.61 21.08
N VAL A 241 -7.11 -26.14 21.27
CA VAL A 241 -6.49 -25.08 20.47
C VAL A 241 -5.13 -25.58 20.01
N ASP A 242 -4.98 -25.76 18.70
CA ASP A 242 -3.76 -26.26 18.10
C ASP A 242 -2.86 -25.07 17.72
N VAL A 243 -1.60 -25.14 18.11
CA VAL A 243 -0.60 -24.08 17.86
C VAL A 243 0.60 -24.73 17.18
N ASP A 244 0.72 -24.50 15.88
CA ASP A 244 1.68 -25.21 15.08
C ASP A 244 2.74 -24.28 14.48
N GLY A 245 3.95 -24.80 14.31
CA GLY A 245 5.07 -24.15 13.66
C GLY A 245 5.76 -25.07 12.67
N TYR A 246 5.87 -24.65 11.40
CA TYR A 246 6.47 -25.49 10.35
C TYR A 246 7.51 -24.70 9.56
N ALA A 247 8.66 -25.34 9.30
CA ALA A 247 9.65 -24.84 8.37
C ALA A 247 9.23 -25.13 6.93
N LEU A 248 8.95 -24.08 6.13
CA LEU A 248 8.63 -24.16 4.71
C LEU A 248 9.83 -23.74 3.85
N SER A 249 9.73 -23.94 2.54
CA SER A 249 10.76 -23.46 1.59
C SER A 249 10.90 -21.93 1.58
N GLU A 250 9.78 -21.21 1.72
CA GLU A 250 9.71 -19.75 1.68
C GLU A 250 9.91 -19.07 3.04
N GLY A 251 9.78 -19.77 4.15
CA GLY A 251 9.84 -19.18 5.49
C GLY A 251 9.41 -20.13 6.59
N TYR A 252 9.19 -19.57 7.77
CA TYR A 252 8.66 -20.33 8.91
C TYR A 252 7.19 -19.95 9.10
N ARG A 253 6.29 -20.95 9.01
CA ARG A 253 4.85 -20.77 9.19
C ARG A 253 4.47 -20.97 10.65
N PHE A 254 3.69 -20.06 11.18
CA PHE A 254 2.95 -20.20 12.42
C PHE A 254 1.47 -20.36 12.12
N SER A 255 0.78 -21.24 12.85
CA SER A 255 -0.67 -21.34 12.79
C SER A 255 -1.28 -21.50 14.18
N VAL A 256 -2.45 -20.90 14.37
CA VAL A 256 -3.29 -21.06 15.57
C VAL A 256 -4.68 -21.44 15.10
N LYS A 257 -5.11 -22.67 15.45
CA LYS A 257 -6.39 -23.21 15.06
C LYS A 257 -7.29 -23.40 16.28
N ASP A 258 -8.48 -22.83 16.22
CA ASP A 258 -9.53 -23.03 17.20
C ASP A 258 -10.67 -23.90 16.64
N HIS A 259 -11.45 -24.48 17.54
CA HIS A 259 -12.65 -25.27 17.24
C HIS A 259 -13.90 -24.56 17.78
N GLY A 260 -13.92 -23.23 17.62
CA GLY A 260 -14.96 -22.36 18.12
C GLY A 260 -16.11 -22.14 17.13
N VAL A 261 -16.75 -20.99 17.27
CA VAL A 261 -17.96 -20.64 16.49
C VAL A 261 -17.69 -20.42 15.00
N GLY A 262 -16.43 -20.22 14.60
CA GLY A 262 -16.05 -19.89 13.21
C GLY A 262 -16.53 -18.50 12.78
N ILE A 263 -16.17 -18.14 11.54
CA ILE A 263 -16.40 -16.80 10.96
C ILE A 263 -17.04 -16.99 9.58
N PRO A 264 -18.13 -16.28 9.26
CA PRO A 264 -18.71 -16.29 7.92
C PRO A 264 -17.74 -15.73 6.86
N GLU A 265 -17.74 -16.31 5.67
CA GLU A 265 -16.84 -15.96 4.57
C GLU A 265 -16.94 -14.46 4.21
N GLU A 266 -18.14 -13.89 4.22
CA GLU A 266 -18.40 -12.45 3.96
C GLU A 266 -17.78 -11.51 4.99
N GLU A 267 -17.36 -12.02 6.13
CA GLU A 267 -16.76 -11.24 7.23
C GLU A 267 -15.22 -11.34 7.26
N LEU A 268 -14.63 -12.36 6.63
CA LEU A 268 -13.18 -12.64 6.71
C LEU A 268 -12.33 -11.43 6.30
N HIS A 269 -12.72 -10.68 5.28
CA HIS A 269 -12.00 -9.50 4.81
C HIS A 269 -12.19 -8.24 5.68
N LYS A 270 -13.06 -8.31 6.72
CA LYS A 270 -13.36 -7.18 7.61
C LYS A 270 -12.75 -7.35 8.99
N ILE A 271 -12.53 -8.59 9.45
CA ILE A 271 -12.15 -8.87 10.84
C ILE A 271 -10.77 -8.35 11.23
N THR A 272 -9.89 -8.07 10.26
CA THR A 272 -8.60 -7.42 10.48
C THR A 272 -8.70 -5.89 10.57
N LYS A 273 -9.86 -5.31 10.21
CA LYS A 273 -10.07 -3.87 10.38
C LYS A 273 -10.21 -3.52 11.87
N ALA A 274 -9.56 -2.45 12.28
CA ALA A 274 -9.63 -1.97 13.66
C ALA A 274 -11.08 -1.70 14.10
N PHE A 275 -11.42 -2.10 15.31
CA PHE A 275 -12.76 -1.98 15.93
C PHE A 275 -13.86 -2.80 15.25
N TYR A 276 -13.50 -3.67 14.27
CA TYR A 276 -14.48 -4.54 13.66
C TYR A 276 -14.74 -5.78 14.53
N MET A 277 -16.01 -6.15 14.64
CA MET A 277 -16.47 -7.33 15.40
C MET A 277 -17.69 -7.94 14.70
N VAL A 278 -17.64 -9.24 14.43
CA VAL A 278 -18.75 -10.00 13.79
C VAL A 278 -20.00 -9.97 14.68
N ASP A 279 -19.85 -10.13 15.99
CA ASP A 279 -20.94 -10.05 16.97
C ASP A 279 -20.59 -9.10 18.10
N LYS A 280 -21.17 -7.89 18.06
CA LYS A 280 -20.97 -6.83 19.07
C LYS A 280 -21.55 -7.19 20.43
N SER A 281 -22.54 -8.07 20.51
CA SER A 281 -23.21 -8.44 21.77
C SER A 281 -22.38 -9.44 22.58
N ARG A 282 -21.85 -10.47 21.95
CA ARG A 282 -20.95 -11.48 22.56
C ARG A 282 -19.58 -10.91 22.93
N SER A 283 -19.06 -10.01 22.10
CA SER A 283 -17.73 -9.42 22.31
C SER A 283 -17.69 -8.46 23.49
N ARG A 284 -18.79 -7.75 23.78
CA ARG A 284 -18.89 -6.86 24.96
C ARG A 284 -18.75 -7.63 26.28
N SER A 285 -19.33 -8.81 26.37
CA SER A 285 -19.22 -9.64 27.59
C SER A 285 -17.82 -10.25 27.78
N ARG A 286 -17.01 -10.33 26.70
CA ARG A 286 -15.67 -10.92 26.71
C ARG A 286 -14.52 -9.91 26.55
N ASN A 287 -14.76 -8.61 26.83
CA ASN A 287 -13.77 -7.51 26.79
C ASN A 287 -12.97 -7.39 25.47
N GLY A 288 -13.57 -7.66 24.33
CA GLY A 288 -12.95 -7.48 23.01
C GLY A 288 -13.11 -6.05 22.50
N ALA A 289 -12.03 -5.35 22.18
CA ALA A 289 -12.06 -4.01 21.56
C ALA A 289 -11.98 -4.04 20.02
N GLY A 290 -11.87 -5.22 19.39
CA GLY A 290 -11.69 -5.34 17.93
C GLY A 290 -10.35 -4.78 17.40
N LEU A 291 -9.33 -4.68 18.27
CA LEU A 291 -8.02 -4.13 17.91
C LEU A 291 -6.92 -5.21 17.76
N GLY A 292 -7.14 -6.42 18.27
CA GLY A 292 -6.10 -7.46 18.32
C GLY A 292 -5.64 -7.91 16.93
N LEU A 293 -6.58 -8.22 16.02
CA LEU A 293 -6.23 -8.64 14.66
C LEU A 293 -5.67 -7.50 13.82
N ALA A 294 -6.12 -6.26 14.04
CA ALA A 294 -5.53 -5.09 13.41
C ALA A 294 -4.06 -4.88 13.84
N LEU A 295 -3.73 -5.10 15.11
CA LEU A 295 -2.35 -5.07 15.59
C LEU A 295 -1.54 -6.22 14.97
N CYS A 296 -2.10 -7.41 14.84
CA CYS A 296 -1.43 -8.54 14.17
C CYS A 296 -1.06 -8.19 12.72
N GLU A 297 -1.99 -7.64 11.94
CA GLU A 297 -1.74 -7.19 10.55
C GLU A 297 -0.60 -6.17 10.48
N GLU A 298 -0.60 -5.14 11.34
CA GLU A 298 0.45 -4.12 11.36
C GLU A 298 1.83 -4.72 11.69
N ILE A 299 1.91 -5.61 12.67
CA ILE A 299 3.16 -6.29 13.03
C ILE A 299 3.65 -7.18 11.88
N LEU A 300 2.75 -7.93 11.25
CA LEU A 300 3.09 -8.85 10.16
C LEU A 300 3.53 -8.09 8.90
N LEU A 301 2.91 -6.95 8.58
CA LEU A 301 3.36 -6.07 7.49
C LEU A 301 4.81 -5.60 7.70
N LEU A 302 5.18 -5.25 8.92
CA LEU A 302 6.55 -4.89 9.26
C LEU A 302 7.55 -6.04 9.09
N HIS A 303 7.08 -7.29 9.20
CA HIS A 303 7.86 -8.51 8.97
C HIS A 303 7.75 -9.05 7.54
N HIS A 304 7.24 -8.25 6.58
CA HIS A 304 7.00 -8.65 5.20
C HIS A 304 6.08 -9.88 5.07
N SER A 305 5.16 -10.03 6.01
CA SER A 305 4.20 -11.12 6.11
C SER A 305 2.77 -10.62 6.09
N ARG A 306 1.82 -11.54 6.00
CA ARG A 306 0.38 -11.26 6.06
C ARG A 306 -0.33 -12.33 6.86
N LEU A 307 -1.45 -11.97 7.47
CA LEU A 307 -2.32 -12.90 8.17
C LEU A 307 -3.20 -13.63 7.15
N GLU A 308 -3.12 -14.96 7.13
CA GLU A 308 -3.99 -15.84 6.35
C GLU A 308 -5.06 -16.40 7.30
N ILE A 309 -6.32 -16.41 6.85
CA ILE A 309 -7.46 -16.77 7.69
C ILE A 309 -8.33 -17.75 6.94
N GLU A 310 -8.49 -18.95 7.52
CA GLU A 310 -9.40 -19.97 7.05
C GLU A 310 -10.43 -20.25 8.15
N SER A 311 -11.71 -20.14 7.85
CA SER A 311 -12.76 -20.34 8.85
C SER A 311 -14.06 -20.82 8.23
N GLU A 312 -14.76 -21.66 8.99
CA GLU A 312 -16.09 -22.13 8.61
C GLU A 312 -17.02 -22.02 9.82
N PRO A 313 -18.19 -21.40 9.68
CA PRO A 313 -19.17 -21.29 10.78
C PRO A 313 -19.47 -22.65 11.44
N GLY A 314 -19.30 -22.73 12.75
CA GLY A 314 -19.53 -23.93 13.55
C GLY A 314 -18.40 -24.97 13.54
N LYS A 315 -17.31 -24.73 12.79
CA LYS A 315 -16.14 -25.62 12.77
C LYS A 315 -14.87 -25.01 13.38
N GLY A 316 -14.85 -23.69 13.57
CA GLY A 316 -13.72 -22.96 14.10
C GLY A 316 -12.96 -22.17 13.04
N SER A 317 -11.80 -21.64 13.42
CA SER A 317 -10.95 -20.81 12.58
C SER A 317 -9.49 -21.22 12.68
N CYS A 318 -8.75 -21.03 11.60
CA CYS A 318 -7.30 -21.18 11.54
C CYS A 318 -6.70 -19.85 11.09
N PHE A 319 -5.86 -19.27 11.93
CA PHE A 319 -5.09 -18.06 11.63
C PHE A 319 -3.64 -18.46 11.43
N SER A 320 -3.05 -18.14 10.27
CA SER A 320 -1.67 -18.49 9.99
C SER A 320 -0.92 -17.33 9.33
N PHE A 321 0.41 -17.34 9.43
CA PHE A 321 1.30 -16.39 8.76
C PHE A 321 2.67 -17.03 8.55
N VAL A 322 3.42 -16.53 7.57
CA VAL A 322 4.76 -17.00 7.24
C VAL A 322 5.76 -15.87 7.42
N ILE A 323 6.76 -16.06 8.27
CA ILE A 323 7.91 -15.16 8.33
C ILE A 323 8.92 -15.64 7.29
N PRO A 324 9.21 -14.83 6.24
CA PRO A 324 10.07 -15.25 5.15
C PRO A 324 11.51 -15.45 5.61
N TRP A 325 12.20 -16.41 5.00
CA TRP A 325 13.66 -16.50 5.14
C TRP A 325 14.30 -15.28 4.47
N GLU A 326 15.40 -14.76 5.00
CA GLU A 326 16.22 -13.81 4.24
C GLU A 326 16.81 -14.49 2.99
N ASP A 327 16.98 -13.73 1.91
CA ASP A 327 17.65 -14.20 0.69
C ASP A 327 19.00 -14.85 1.03
N GLY A 328 19.06 -16.17 0.99
CA GLY A 328 20.24 -16.99 1.28
C GLY A 328 20.15 -17.93 2.49
N GLY A 329 19.10 -17.85 3.29
CA GLY A 329 18.86 -18.75 4.44
C GLY A 329 18.17 -20.04 4.02
N SER A 330 18.91 -21.01 3.48
CA SER A 330 18.48 -22.39 3.42
C SER A 330 18.30 -22.91 4.85
N ALA A 331 17.14 -23.53 5.14
CA ALA A 331 16.95 -24.33 6.34
C ALA A 331 18.22 -25.18 6.56
N ALA A 332 18.94 -24.94 7.65
CA ALA A 332 20.02 -25.83 8.04
C ALA A 332 19.38 -27.17 8.36
N ARG A 333 19.29 -28.02 7.34
CA ARG A 333 19.02 -29.44 7.52
C ARG A 333 20.20 -30.01 8.31
N HIS A 334 20.05 -30.17 9.61
CA HIS A 334 20.81 -31.19 10.30
C HIS A 334 20.30 -32.54 9.80
N SER A 335 20.95 -33.01 8.74
CA SER A 335 20.96 -34.44 8.42
C SER A 335 21.48 -35.17 9.65
N LYS A 336 20.61 -35.95 10.30
CA LYS A 336 21.05 -37.09 11.11
C LYS A 336 21.87 -37.98 10.17
N GLU A 337 23.20 -37.92 10.30
CA GLU A 337 24.05 -39.02 9.86
C GLU A 337 23.68 -40.21 10.72
N GLU A 338 23.01 -41.19 10.11
CA GLU A 338 22.97 -42.56 10.59
C GLU A 338 24.41 -43.08 10.61
N GLY A 339 25.04 -43.02 11.75
CA GLY A 339 26.22 -43.78 12.07
C GLY A 339 25.84 -45.17 12.47
N GLY A 340 25.58 -46.00 11.49
CA GLY A 340 25.63 -47.45 11.67
C GLY A 340 27.08 -47.86 11.90
N GLY A 341 27.42 -48.30 13.11
CA GLY A 341 28.64 -48.92 13.50
C GLY A 341 28.34 -50.23 14.17
N GLU A 342 28.35 -51.34 13.39
CA GLU A 342 28.54 -52.67 13.92
C GLU A 342 29.90 -52.79 14.64
N MET A 343 29.85 -53.25 15.87
CA MET A 343 30.73 -54.28 16.47
C MET A 343 30.19 -54.67 17.85
#